data_86da4ab0ef36909908fe3e7424e69941
#
_entry.id   86da4ab0ef36909908fe3e7424e69941
#
_cell.length_a   1.000
_cell.length_b   1.000
_cell.length_c   1.000
_cell.angle_alpha   90.00
_cell.angle_beta   90.00
_cell.angle_gamma   90.00
#
_symmetry.space_group_name_H-M   'P 1'
#
loop_
_entity.id
_entity.type
_entity.pdbx_description
1 polymer ?
#
loop_
_entity_poly.entity_id
_entity_poly.type
_entity_poly.pdbx_seq_one_letter_code
_entity_poly.pdbx_strand_id
1 'polypeptide(L)'
;MTAAGRAEVEAVAARAHVLGVRADRCVHSGKLRAEQTATILADALGATPEARSGLSPSDPVGPVADWLRTEATAAGGLAVVGHLPFLDRLASVLVAGDEHAHVVRFRNAGLVALAETEDGFAVSWVLLPELVD
;
A
#
# COMPACT_ATOMS: atom_id res chain seq x y z
N MET A 1 -13.77 -11.04 -2.65
CA MET A 1 -12.78 -10.92 -3.74
C MET A 1 -13.05 -12.02 -4.76
N THR A 2 -13.06 -11.67 -6.03
CA THR A 2 -13.27 -12.66 -7.10
C THR A 2 -12.04 -13.54 -7.28
N ALA A 3 -12.21 -14.69 -7.96
CA ALA A 3 -11.09 -15.57 -8.28
C ALA A 3 -10.06 -14.85 -9.16
N ALA A 4 -10.52 -14.06 -10.14
CA ALA A 4 -9.63 -13.29 -11.01
C ALA A 4 -8.87 -12.22 -10.21
N GLY A 5 -9.54 -11.49 -9.33
CA GLY A 5 -8.90 -10.49 -8.47
C GLY A 5 -7.88 -11.11 -7.53
N ARG A 6 -8.19 -12.27 -6.96
CA ARG A 6 -7.27 -13.01 -6.10
C ARG A 6 -6.02 -13.43 -6.89
N ALA A 7 -6.20 -13.94 -8.09
CA ALA A 7 -5.08 -14.35 -8.94
C ALA A 7 -4.16 -13.18 -9.27
N GLU A 8 -4.72 -11.99 -9.52
CA GLU A 8 -3.92 -10.79 -9.75
C GLU A 8 -3.10 -10.39 -8.52
N VAL A 9 -3.72 -10.41 -7.34
CA VAL A 9 -3.01 -10.11 -6.08
C VAL A 9 -1.90 -11.11 -5.83
N GLU A 10 -2.18 -12.40 -6.02
CA GLU A 10 -1.17 -13.44 -5.85
C GLU A 10 0.00 -13.28 -6.81
N ALA A 11 -0.26 -12.93 -8.07
CA ALA A 11 0.78 -12.72 -9.07
C ALA A 11 1.67 -11.53 -8.73
N VAL A 12 1.07 -10.40 -8.32
CA VAL A 12 1.82 -9.20 -7.91
C VAL A 12 2.65 -9.49 -6.66
N ALA A 13 2.06 -10.14 -5.67
CA ALA A 13 2.75 -10.50 -4.43
C ALA A 13 3.94 -11.44 -4.68
N ALA A 14 3.74 -12.45 -5.54
CA ALA A 14 4.81 -13.39 -5.90
C ALA A 14 5.96 -12.67 -6.61
N ARG A 15 5.65 -11.74 -7.50
CA ARG A 15 6.68 -10.96 -8.20
C ARG A 15 7.43 -10.05 -7.23
N ALA A 16 6.74 -9.40 -6.32
CA ALA A 16 7.37 -8.58 -5.28
C ALA A 16 8.34 -9.41 -4.44
N HIS A 17 7.94 -10.62 -4.06
CA HIS A 17 8.80 -11.55 -3.32
C HIS A 17 10.08 -11.88 -4.10
N VAL A 18 9.95 -12.23 -5.38
CA VAL A 18 11.09 -12.56 -6.26
C VAL A 18 12.03 -11.38 -6.40
N LEU A 19 11.49 -10.15 -6.45
CA LEU A 19 12.29 -8.92 -6.54
C LEU A 19 12.95 -8.53 -5.22
N GLY A 20 12.70 -9.26 -4.15
CA GLY A 20 13.30 -8.99 -2.85
C GLY A 20 12.62 -7.91 -2.03
N VAL A 21 11.40 -7.53 -2.39
CA VAL A 21 10.63 -6.54 -1.61
C VAL A 21 10.29 -7.13 -0.24
N ARG A 22 10.48 -6.35 0.81
CA ARG A 22 10.21 -6.75 2.20
C ARG A 22 9.50 -5.64 2.94
N ALA A 23 8.72 -6.02 3.93
CA ALA A 23 8.10 -5.08 4.87
C ALA A 23 8.10 -5.72 6.27
N ASP A 24 8.32 -4.90 7.29
CA ASP A 24 8.26 -5.36 8.68
C ASP A 24 6.82 -5.37 9.19
N ARG A 25 5.98 -4.50 8.64
CA ARG A 25 4.58 -4.36 9.04
C ARG A 25 3.68 -4.30 7.81
N CYS A 26 2.47 -4.82 7.96
CA CYS A 26 1.44 -4.73 6.93
C CYS A 26 0.10 -4.40 7.63
N VAL A 27 -0.43 -3.22 7.36
CA VAL A 27 -1.71 -2.78 7.96
C VAL A 27 -2.80 -2.74 6.91
N HIS A 28 -4.04 -3.01 7.33
CA HIS A 28 -5.21 -2.99 6.45
C HIS A 28 -6.40 -2.36 7.15
N SER A 29 -7.44 -2.06 6.38
CA SER A 29 -8.62 -1.34 6.87
C SER A 29 -9.56 -2.17 7.75
N GLY A 30 -9.38 -3.47 7.83
CA GLY A 30 -10.29 -4.38 8.52
C GLY A 30 -11.45 -4.87 7.66
N LYS A 31 -11.66 -4.29 6.48
CA LYS A 31 -12.66 -4.79 5.54
C LYS A 31 -12.19 -6.10 4.92
N LEU A 32 -13.13 -7.01 4.63
CA LEU A 32 -12.80 -8.37 4.18
C LEU A 32 -11.84 -8.40 2.99
N ARG A 33 -12.11 -7.63 1.95
CA ARG A 33 -11.23 -7.62 0.76
C ARG A 33 -9.83 -7.14 1.09
N ALA A 34 -9.71 -6.11 1.93
CA ALA A 34 -8.41 -5.59 2.35
C ALA A 34 -7.66 -6.60 3.21
N GLU A 35 -8.36 -7.27 4.12
CA GLU A 35 -7.77 -8.32 4.95
C GLU A 35 -7.25 -9.49 4.10
N GLN A 36 -8.03 -9.94 3.11
CA GLN A 36 -7.62 -11.01 2.21
C GLN A 36 -6.40 -10.63 1.40
N THR A 37 -6.38 -9.42 0.83
CA THR A 37 -5.24 -8.89 0.09
C THR A 37 -4.02 -8.76 0.99
N ALA A 38 -4.20 -8.22 2.19
CA ALA A 38 -3.11 -8.05 3.15
C ALA A 38 -2.50 -9.37 3.58
N THR A 39 -3.31 -10.42 3.75
CA THR A 39 -2.81 -11.75 4.10
C THR A 39 -1.88 -12.28 3.02
N ILE A 40 -2.26 -12.17 1.76
CA ILE A 40 -1.44 -12.61 0.63
C ILE A 40 -0.16 -11.79 0.53
N LEU A 41 -0.29 -10.47 0.60
CA LEU A 41 0.84 -9.57 0.46
C LEU A 41 1.82 -9.70 1.63
N ALA A 42 1.32 -9.73 2.85
CA ALA A 42 2.16 -9.85 4.05
C ALA A 42 2.99 -11.13 4.04
N ASP A 43 2.38 -12.25 3.63
CA ASP A 43 3.10 -13.52 3.50
C ASP A 43 4.28 -13.38 2.53
N ALA A 44 4.06 -12.74 1.39
CA ALA A 44 5.10 -12.52 0.39
C ALA A 44 6.20 -11.57 0.86
N LEU A 45 5.86 -10.56 1.66
CA LEU A 45 6.80 -9.53 2.12
C LEU A 45 7.48 -9.87 3.46
N GLY A 46 7.06 -10.93 4.14
CA GLY A 46 7.64 -11.34 5.41
C GLY A 46 7.04 -10.61 6.62
N ALA A 47 5.82 -10.11 6.51
CA ALA A 47 5.13 -9.39 7.58
C ALA A 47 3.90 -10.17 8.07
N THR A 48 3.32 -9.71 9.19
CA THR A 48 2.05 -10.22 9.70
C THR A 48 0.97 -9.15 9.44
N PRO A 49 -0.18 -9.51 8.86
CA PRO A 49 -1.23 -8.53 8.62
C PRO A 49 -1.90 -8.10 9.92
N GLU A 50 -2.17 -6.81 10.05
CA GLU A 50 -2.86 -6.25 11.21
C GLU A 50 -3.88 -5.21 10.78
N ALA A 51 -5.05 -5.21 11.44
CA ALA A 51 -6.10 -4.24 11.16
C ALA A 51 -5.76 -2.90 11.83
N ARG A 52 -6.08 -1.79 11.16
CA ARG A 52 -5.91 -0.45 11.68
C ARG A 52 -7.10 0.41 11.25
N SER A 53 -7.66 1.18 12.19
CA SER A 53 -8.72 2.15 11.86
C SER A 53 -8.15 3.33 11.05
N GLY A 54 -9.04 4.07 10.40
CA GLY A 54 -8.63 5.27 9.65
C GLY A 54 -8.26 5.02 8.20
N LEU A 55 -8.45 3.79 7.69
CA LEU A 55 -8.09 3.41 6.32
C LEU A 55 -9.31 3.15 5.43
N SER A 56 -10.51 3.53 5.86
CA SER A 56 -11.71 3.35 5.04
C SER A 56 -11.71 4.32 3.85
N PRO A 57 -12.44 3.99 2.76
CA PRO A 57 -12.36 4.78 1.53
C PRO A 57 -12.61 6.27 1.67
N SER A 58 -13.47 6.67 2.61
CA SER A 58 -13.85 8.08 2.81
C SER A 58 -13.19 8.72 4.03
N ASP A 59 -12.31 8.02 4.72
CA ASP A 59 -11.63 8.58 5.89
C ASP A 59 -10.69 9.73 5.51
N PRO A 60 -10.47 10.69 6.41
CA PRO A 60 -9.46 11.73 6.17
C PRO A 60 -8.06 11.11 6.13
N VAL A 61 -7.22 11.61 5.24
CA VAL A 61 -5.85 11.07 5.06
C VAL A 61 -4.83 11.65 6.02
N GLY A 62 -5.10 12.83 6.59
CA GLY A 62 -4.17 13.53 7.46
C GLY A 62 -3.63 12.70 8.62
N PRO A 63 -4.50 12.08 9.45
CA PRO A 63 -4.03 11.28 10.58
C PRO A 63 -3.13 10.11 10.19
N VAL A 64 -3.46 9.42 9.10
CA VAL A 64 -2.65 8.29 8.62
C VAL A 64 -1.34 8.78 8.02
N ALA A 65 -1.36 9.88 7.28
CA ALA A 65 -0.14 10.48 6.74
C ALA A 65 0.83 10.87 7.87
N ASP A 66 0.33 11.49 8.93
CA ASP A 66 1.15 11.86 10.09
C ASP A 66 1.73 10.63 10.78
N TRP A 67 0.92 9.59 10.94
CA TRP A 67 1.36 8.33 11.53
C TRP A 67 2.47 7.68 10.67
N LEU A 68 2.30 7.67 9.35
CA LEU A 68 3.29 7.10 8.44
C LEU A 68 4.62 7.86 8.46
N ARG A 69 4.58 9.18 8.57
CA ARG A 69 5.81 9.99 8.67
C ARG A 69 6.66 9.60 9.88
N THR A 70 6.02 9.13 10.95
CA THR A 70 6.71 8.67 12.16
C THR A 70 7.09 7.19 12.06
N GLU A 71 6.15 6.33 11.69
CA GLU A 71 6.34 4.88 11.73
C GLU A 71 7.21 4.36 10.59
N ALA A 72 7.14 4.97 9.40
CA ALA A 72 7.94 4.53 8.27
C ALA A 72 9.44 4.69 8.56
N THR A 73 9.82 5.71 9.34
CA THR A 73 11.20 5.93 9.75
C THR A 73 11.69 4.86 10.73
N ALA A 74 10.80 4.38 11.59
CA ALA A 74 11.15 3.41 12.63
C ALA A 74 11.12 1.97 12.12
N ALA A 75 10.27 1.67 11.14
CA ALA A 75 10.10 0.33 10.59
C ALA A 75 11.02 0.11 9.40
N GLY A 76 11.41 -1.14 9.13
CA GLY A 76 12.21 -1.51 7.96
C GLY A 76 11.40 -1.56 6.68
N GLY A 77 10.13 -1.17 6.72
CA GLY A 77 9.20 -1.13 5.62
C GLY A 77 7.79 -1.33 6.16
N LEU A 78 6.86 -0.55 5.64
CA LEU A 78 5.46 -0.59 6.07
C LEU A 78 4.56 -0.66 4.84
N ALA A 79 3.76 -1.73 4.76
CA ALA A 79 2.77 -1.89 3.71
C ALA A 79 1.40 -1.47 4.22
N VAL A 80 0.67 -0.71 3.41
CA VAL A 80 -0.70 -0.28 3.69
C VAL A 80 -1.62 -0.85 2.62
N VAL A 81 -2.62 -1.60 3.05
CA VAL A 81 -3.63 -2.19 2.15
C VAL A 81 -4.96 -1.53 2.46
N GLY A 82 -5.50 -0.84 1.48
CA GLY A 82 -6.72 -0.08 1.64
C GLY A 82 -7.54 -0.03 0.36
N HIS A 83 -8.17 1.08 0.16
CA HIS A 83 -9.20 1.28 -0.87
C HIS A 83 -8.98 2.58 -1.62
N LEU A 84 -9.53 2.69 -2.80
CA LEU A 84 -9.65 3.96 -3.49
C LEU A 84 -10.98 4.62 -3.10
N PRO A 85 -11.04 5.92 -3.01
CA PRO A 85 -10.00 6.90 -3.35
C PRO A 85 -8.99 7.20 -2.23
N PHE A 86 -9.10 6.55 -1.08
CA PHE A 86 -8.24 6.83 0.08
C PHE A 86 -6.74 6.72 -0.26
N LEU A 87 -6.32 5.62 -0.90
CA LEU A 87 -4.90 5.40 -1.19
C LEU A 87 -4.33 6.43 -2.16
N ASP A 88 -5.11 6.87 -3.14
CA ASP A 88 -4.69 7.95 -4.05
C ASP A 88 -4.46 9.25 -3.28
N ARG A 89 -5.43 9.64 -2.43
CA ARG A 89 -5.31 10.84 -1.62
C ARG A 89 -4.15 10.76 -0.62
N LEU A 90 -3.94 9.59 -0.02
CA LEU A 90 -2.84 9.36 0.91
C LEU A 90 -1.48 9.51 0.22
N ALA A 91 -1.27 8.82 -0.89
CA ALA A 91 -0.02 8.93 -1.65
C ALA A 91 0.21 10.36 -2.12
N SER A 92 -0.85 11.04 -2.57
CA SER A 92 -0.76 12.41 -3.07
C SER A 92 -0.36 13.40 -1.98
N VAL A 93 -0.90 13.27 -0.77
CA VAL A 93 -0.50 14.16 0.33
C VAL A 93 0.92 13.87 0.80
N LEU A 94 1.34 12.61 0.81
CA LEU A 94 2.70 12.24 1.21
C LEU A 94 3.76 12.72 0.22
N VAL A 95 3.48 12.63 -1.07
CA VAL A 95 4.43 12.98 -2.13
C VAL A 95 4.37 14.47 -2.47
N ALA A 96 3.19 15.04 -2.65
CA ALA A 96 3.00 16.39 -3.17
C ALA A 96 2.41 17.39 -2.17
N GLY A 97 2.03 16.94 -0.97
CA GLY A 97 1.40 17.83 0.02
C GLY A 97 -0.03 18.21 -0.30
N ASP A 98 -0.64 17.62 -1.31
CA ASP A 98 -1.98 17.92 -1.79
C ASP A 98 -2.69 16.60 -2.09
N GLU A 99 -3.75 16.29 -1.35
CA GLU A 99 -4.48 15.03 -1.52
C GLU A 99 -5.16 14.87 -2.88
N HIS A 100 -5.28 15.94 -3.64
CA HIS A 100 -5.91 15.94 -4.97
C HIS A 100 -4.88 16.00 -6.11
N ALA A 101 -3.60 15.81 -5.81
CA ALA A 101 -2.55 15.90 -6.83
C ALA A 101 -2.52 14.72 -7.81
N HIS A 102 -3.15 13.59 -7.46
CA HIS A 102 -3.17 12.38 -8.30
C HIS A 102 -1.80 11.96 -8.80
N VAL A 103 -0.85 11.84 -7.86
CA VAL A 103 0.56 11.54 -8.19
C VAL A 103 0.76 10.15 -8.79
N VAL A 104 -0.15 9.22 -8.52
CA VAL A 104 -0.12 7.86 -9.05
C VAL A 104 -1.51 7.48 -9.52
N ARG A 105 -1.58 6.85 -10.69
CA ARG A 105 -2.82 6.24 -11.17
C ARG A 105 -2.91 4.83 -10.61
N PHE A 106 -3.61 4.68 -9.49
CA PHE A 106 -3.77 3.40 -8.83
C PHE A 106 -4.63 2.43 -9.65
N ARG A 107 -4.29 1.15 -9.58
CA ARG A 107 -5.04 0.06 -10.17
C ARG A 107 -5.31 -0.99 -9.10
N ASN A 108 -6.44 -1.68 -9.19
CA ASN A 108 -6.72 -2.82 -8.31
C ASN A 108 -5.59 -3.84 -8.44
N ALA A 109 -5.17 -4.41 -7.31
CA ALA A 109 -4.04 -5.33 -7.21
C ALA A 109 -2.69 -4.72 -7.59
N GLY A 110 -2.61 -3.42 -7.86
CA GLY A 110 -1.34 -2.72 -8.06
C GLY A 110 -0.63 -2.47 -6.75
N LEU A 111 0.69 -2.41 -6.81
CA LEU A 111 1.55 -2.13 -5.65
C LEU A 111 2.38 -0.89 -5.97
N VAL A 112 2.29 0.12 -5.11
CA VAL A 112 3.02 1.37 -5.27
C VAL A 112 3.99 1.51 -4.10
N ALA A 113 5.26 1.71 -4.40
CA ALA A 113 6.28 1.92 -3.38
C ALA A 113 6.66 3.40 -3.30
N LEU A 114 6.61 3.92 -2.09
CA LEU A 114 7.09 5.26 -1.77
C LEU A 114 8.36 5.15 -0.94
N ALA A 115 9.33 6.00 -1.22
CA ALA A 115 10.55 6.09 -0.44
C ALA A 115 10.60 7.43 0.28
N GLU A 116 11.09 7.45 1.52
CA GLU A 116 11.31 8.68 2.24
C GLU A 116 12.45 9.48 1.59
N THR A 117 12.26 10.78 1.54
CA THR A 117 13.28 11.74 1.10
C THR A 117 13.51 12.75 2.23
N GLU A 118 14.47 13.66 2.07
CA GLU A 118 14.71 14.72 3.08
C GLU A 118 13.46 15.56 3.33
N ASP A 119 12.64 15.78 2.30
CA ASP A 119 11.50 16.68 2.36
C ASP A 119 10.13 15.96 2.44
N GLY A 120 10.12 14.63 2.47
CA GLY A 120 8.85 13.88 2.49
C GLY A 120 8.97 12.50 1.87
N PHE A 121 8.19 12.27 0.81
CA PHE A 121 8.16 10.98 0.11
C PHE A 121 8.21 11.20 -1.40
N ALA A 122 8.75 10.21 -2.10
CA ALA A 122 8.73 10.16 -3.55
C ALA A 122 8.30 8.77 -4.01
N VAL A 123 7.69 8.68 -5.18
CA VAL A 123 7.37 7.39 -5.78
C VAL A 123 8.66 6.72 -6.21
N SER A 124 8.90 5.51 -5.71
CA SER A 124 10.10 4.73 -6.01
C SER A 124 9.87 3.81 -7.21
N TRP A 125 8.77 3.06 -7.19
CA TRP A 125 8.37 2.18 -8.29
C TRP A 125 6.90 1.81 -8.18
N VAL A 126 6.36 1.29 -9.28
CA VAL A 126 4.98 0.80 -9.35
C VAL A 126 4.99 -0.57 -10.01
N LEU A 127 4.28 -1.52 -9.42
CA LEU A 127 4.15 -2.86 -9.97
C LEU A 127 2.67 -3.12 -10.25
N LEU A 128 2.33 -3.24 -11.52
CA LEU A 128 0.95 -3.39 -11.96
C LEU A 128 0.67 -4.85 -12.35
N PRO A 129 -0.56 -5.36 -12.10
CA PRO A 129 -0.87 -6.76 -12.42
C PRO A 129 -0.74 -7.08 -13.91
N GLU A 130 -1.01 -6.11 -14.79
CA GLU A 130 -0.85 -6.31 -16.23
C GLU A 130 0.61 -6.43 -16.69
N LEU A 131 1.57 -6.11 -15.83
CA LEU A 131 3.00 -6.18 -16.14
C LEU A 131 3.68 -7.41 -15.54
N VAL A 132 2.96 -8.24 -14.81
CA VAL A 132 3.50 -9.48 -14.24
C VAL A 132 2.88 -10.69 -14.89
N ASP A 133 3.69 -11.72 -15.07
CA ASP A 133 3.29 -12.99 -15.65
C ASP A 133 2.78 -13.97 -14.62
#